data_719ae2c6c09c0ff3240bdc04a41b2f7f
#
_entry.id   719ae2c6c09c0ff3240bdc04a41b2f7f
#
_cell.length_a   1.000
_cell.length_b   1.000
_cell.length_c   1.000
_cell.angle_alpha   90.00
_cell.angle_beta   90.00
_cell.angle_gamma   90.00
#
_symmetry.space_group_name_H-M   'P 1'
#
loop_
_entity.id
_entity.type
_entity.pdbx_description
1 polymer ?
#
loop_
_entity_poly.entity_id
_entity_poly.type
_entity_poly.pdbx_seq_one_letter_code
_entity_poly.pdbx_strand_id
1 'polypeptide(L)'
;METIETPKPGSTLDNLIDKGKLFFKAMIIFVMAFFLWVPTQLIREVINEREKRQKEAIEEVGSKWAGKQTITGPILMIPYNGRGSNGAGYEKKYAWFMADVLDISSSVAPQKRHRGIYDVVVYQGDISITARFNDIKLKQVNAAPENFAWSEAKLVLQISDLSRGIGEEIYIRWKDSSLLCQPWTEPNTNIGDAIYAAVPLKPEDANAQNVFTTKFSLHGSQQLMFSPAARETRIQMTGDWPDPSFTGIKLPETPNSSDSGINVKWRYVNRNTPMVWNDQFINLQNSSMGANLIIPVDGYDKTERSIKYALLCIVLTFAAFFLIETIYKRPLHLLQYGLAGLALVLFYTLLLSISEYTGFNLAYLIAGVATIGLVTWFVGSIMKSGKLATFISFVLTVVYGYIFTIIQLQDYSLLMGSIGLFVALAIIMYFSRKMQWQ
;
A
#
# COMPACT_ATOMS: atom_id res chain seq x y z
N MET A 1 -39.62 7.48 -79.84
CA MET A 1 -38.16 7.47 -79.90
C MET A 1 -37.69 7.80 -78.50
N GLU A 2 -37.59 6.77 -77.68
CA GLU A 2 -37.09 6.92 -76.30
C GLU A 2 -35.57 6.95 -76.30
N THR A 3 -35.00 8.04 -75.85
CA THR A 3 -33.56 8.17 -75.63
C THR A 3 -33.15 7.44 -74.40
N ILE A 4 -32.49 6.29 -74.58
CA ILE A 4 -31.85 5.54 -73.52
C ILE A 4 -30.64 6.36 -73.01
N GLU A 5 -30.75 7.01 -71.85
CA GLU A 5 -29.60 7.61 -71.18
C GLU A 5 -28.65 6.50 -70.68
N THR A 6 -27.50 6.39 -71.30
CA THR A 6 -26.42 5.53 -70.82
C THR A 6 -25.83 6.13 -69.57
N PRO A 7 -25.68 5.35 -68.46
CA PRO A 7 -25.08 5.86 -67.22
C PRO A 7 -23.61 6.29 -67.52
N LYS A 8 -23.24 7.50 -67.09
CA LYS A 8 -21.88 8.03 -67.16
C LYS A 8 -20.90 7.12 -66.38
N PRO A 9 -19.83 6.60 -66.99
CA PRO A 9 -18.89 5.67 -66.39
C PRO A 9 -17.96 6.31 -65.29
N GLY A 10 -18.14 7.59 -64.97
CA GLY A 10 -17.33 8.29 -63.92
C GLY A 10 -17.76 8.11 -62.49
N SER A 11 -19.00 7.67 -62.22
CA SER A 11 -19.52 7.69 -60.84
C SER A 11 -19.05 6.52 -59.93
N THR A 12 -18.68 5.39 -60.50
CA THR A 12 -18.25 4.20 -59.72
C THR A 12 -16.76 4.25 -59.36
N LEU A 13 -15.91 4.77 -60.24
CA LEU A 13 -14.47 4.93 -59.98
C LEU A 13 -14.21 6.06 -58.97
N ASP A 14 -14.89 7.20 -59.09
CA ASP A 14 -14.78 8.31 -58.13
C ASP A 14 -15.24 7.90 -56.74
N ASN A 15 -16.33 7.10 -56.64
CA ASN A 15 -16.81 6.54 -55.37
C ASN A 15 -15.82 5.54 -54.72
N LEU A 16 -15.13 4.71 -55.51
CA LEU A 16 -14.10 3.79 -55.06
C LEU A 16 -12.85 4.52 -54.57
N ILE A 17 -12.46 5.62 -55.25
CA ILE A 17 -11.32 6.45 -54.85
C ILE A 17 -11.62 7.19 -53.52
N ASP A 18 -12.83 7.73 -53.36
CA ASP A 18 -13.19 8.44 -52.12
C ASP A 18 -13.37 7.51 -50.93
N LYS A 19 -13.89 6.29 -51.15
CA LYS A 19 -13.89 5.23 -50.10
C LYS A 19 -12.48 4.81 -49.68
N GLY A 20 -11.56 4.67 -50.67
CA GLY A 20 -10.16 4.39 -50.39
C GLY A 20 -9.50 5.48 -49.56
N LYS A 21 -9.78 6.76 -49.86
CA LYS A 21 -9.27 7.91 -49.08
C LYS A 21 -9.79 7.92 -47.67
N LEU A 22 -11.10 7.63 -47.45
CA LEU A 22 -11.70 7.58 -46.10
C LEU A 22 -11.11 6.46 -45.23
N PHE A 23 -10.97 5.26 -45.83
CA PHE A 23 -10.34 4.13 -45.15
C PHE A 23 -8.87 4.42 -44.81
N PHE A 24 -8.11 4.99 -45.73
CA PHE A 24 -6.71 5.36 -45.49
C PHE A 24 -6.58 6.42 -44.38
N LYS A 25 -7.49 7.41 -44.37
CA LYS A 25 -7.54 8.41 -43.31
C LYS A 25 -7.85 7.79 -41.94
N ALA A 26 -8.84 6.91 -41.86
CA ALA A 26 -9.18 6.20 -40.62
C ALA A 26 -7.99 5.36 -40.10
N MET A 27 -7.26 4.70 -41.00
CA MET A 27 -6.06 3.95 -40.64
C MET A 27 -4.96 4.87 -40.10
N ILE A 28 -4.71 6.02 -40.69
CA ILE A 28 -3.73 7.00 -40.19
C ILE A 28 -4.14 7.53 -38.82
N ILE A 29 -5.43 7.84 -38.60
CA ILE A 29 -5.96 8.30 -37.32
C ILE A 29 -5.73 7.22 -36.23
N PHE A 30 -5.96 5.95 -36.57
CA PHE A 30 -5.72 4.84 -35.65
C PHE A 30 -4.23 4.70 -35.30
N VAL A 31 -3.35 4.75 -36.33
CA VAL A 31 -1.89 4.74 -36.10
C VAL A 31 -1.45 5.92 -35.23
N MET A 32 -2.02 7.10 -35.45
CA MET A 32 -1.72 8.29 -34.70
C MET A 32 -2.19 8.16 -33.22
N ALA A 33 -3.36 7.55 -32.99
CA ALA A 33 -3.82 7.24 -31.63
C ALA A 33 -2.84 6.30 -30.90
N PHE A 34 -2.33 5.29 -31.61
CA PHE A 34 -1.31 4.40 -31.06
C PHE A 34 0.02 5.12 -30.80
N PHE A 35 0.42 6.02 -31.69
CA PHE A 35 1.64 6.83 -31.49
C PHE A 35 1.53 7.76 -30.28
N LEU A 36 0.36 8.32 -30.01
CA LEU A 36 0.09 9.14 -28.82
C LEU A 36 0.03 8.33 -27.51
N TRP A 37 -0.12 7.02 -27.59
CA TRP A 37 0.00 6.15 -26.43
C TRP A 37 1.44 6.07 -25.89
N VAL A 38 2.46 6.23 -26.76
CA VAL A 38 3.88 6.19 -26.36
C VAL A 38 4.20 7.26 -25.31
N PRO A 39 3.88 8.57 -25.48
CA PRO A 39 4.10 9.58 -24.46
C PRO A 39 3.42 9.27 -23.12
N THR A 40 2.28 8.55 -23.12
CA THR A 40 1.63 8.18 -21.85
C THR A 40 2.45 7.17 -21.03
N GLN A 41 3.25 6.33 -21.70
CA GLN A 41 4.17 5.42 -21.01
C GLN A 41 5.33 6.18 -20.35
N LEU A 42 5.82 7.27 -20.96
CA LEU A 42 6.83 8.14 -20.33
C LEU A 42 6.29 8.81 -19.06
N ILE A 43 5.02 9.23 -19.09
CA ILE A 43 4.37 9.80 -17.88
C ILE A 43 4.27 8.71 -16.79
N ARG A 44 4.01 7.47 -17.15
CA ARG A 44 3.98 6.34 -16.21
C ARG A 44 5.35 6.11 -15.55
N GLU A 45 6.44 6.25 -16.30
CA GLU A 45 7.79 6.18 -15.73
C GLU A 45 8.02 7.30 -14.71
N VAL A 46 7.56 8.52 -15.00
CA VAL A 46 7.64 9.63 -14.04
C VAL A 46 6.85 9.34 -12.76
N ILE A 47 5.65 8.73 -12.86
CA ILE A 47 4.86 8.33 -11.69
C ILE A 47 5.65 7.33 -10.84
N ASN A 48 6.22 6.30 -11.46
CA ASN A 48 7.03 5.29 -10.76
C ASN A 48 8.24 5.92 -10.07
N GLU A 49 8.88 6.90 -10.72
CA GLU A 49 10.00 7.65 -10.11
C GLU A 49 9.53 8.44 -8.89
N ARG A 50 8.36 9.12 -8.98
CA ARG A 50 7.77 9.88 -7.86
C ARG A 50 7.39 8.99 -6.69
N GLU A 51 6.78 7.84 -6.95
CA GLU A 51 6.46 6.83 -5.94
C GLU A 51 7.73 6.30 -5.26
N LYS A 52 8.79 6.05 -6.03
CA LYS A 52 10.09 5.64 -5.47
C LYS A 52 10.68 6.72 -4.56
N ARG A 53 10.69 7.99 -5.00
CA ARG A 53 11.15 9.12 -4.18
C ARG A 53 10.33 9.29 -2.89
N GLN A 54 9.03 9.01 -2.94
CA GLN A 54 8.20 9.00 -1.75
C GLN A 54 8.65 7.92 -0.77
N LYS A 55 8.88 6.69 -1.25
CA LYS A 55 9.40 5.60 -0.41
C LYS A 55 10.75 5.95 0.21
N GLU A 56 11.65 6.53 -0.56
CA GLU A 56 12.95 7.02 -0.09
C GLU A 56 12.80 8.11 0.98
N ALA A 57 11.88 9.07 0.81
CA ALA A 57 11.60 10.10 1.81
C ALA A 57 11.04 9.51 3.11
N ILE A 58 10.16 8.51 3.01
CA ILE A 58 9.61 7.79 4.15
C ILE A 58 10.72 7.04 4.91
N GLU A 59 11.62 6.36 4.20
CA GLU A 59 12.75 5.67 4.78
C GLU A 59 13.75 6.65 5.42
N GLU A 60 14.02 7.79 4.79
CA GLU A 60 14.88 8.82 5.34
C GLU A 60 14.35 9.38 6.67
N VAL A 61 13.06 9.68 6.76
CA VAL A 61 12.45 10.14 8.00
C VAL A 61 12.49 9.04 9.06
N GLY A 62 12.14 7.81 8.70
CA GLY A 62 12.22 6.64 9.58
C GLY A 62 13.64 6.41 10.11
N SER A 63 14.66 6.58 9.26
CA SER A 63 16.06 6.43 9.66
C SER A 63 16.55 7.49 10.65
N LYS A 64 15.87 8.63 10.78
CA LYS A 64 16.22 9.72 11.70
C LYS A 64 15.34 9.76 12.95
N TRP A 65 14.13 9.25 12.88
CA TRP A 65 13.16 9.22 13.98
C TRP A 65 13.18 7.88 14.70
N ALA A 66 12.66 6.87 14.07
CA ALA A 66 12.73 5.43 14.30
C ALA A 66 11.97 4.73 13.17
N GLY A 67 12.39 3.55 12.77
CA GLY A 67 11.77 2.76 11.73
C GLY A 67 10.47 2.09 12.16
N LYS A 68 10.07 1.08 11.38
CA LYS A 68 8.96 0.18 11.74
C LYS A 68 9.32 -0.59 13.00
N GLN A 69 8.38 -0.68 13.95
CA GLN A 69 8.61 -1.32 15.22
C GLN A 69 7.89 -2.65 15.35
N THR A 70 8.63 -3.67 15.77
CA THR A 70 8.09 -4.95 16.20
C THR A 70 8.66 -5.28 17.58
N ILE A 71 7.77 -5.53 18.54
CA ILE A 71 8.14 -5.88 19.92
C ILE A 71 7.90 -7.38 20.10
N THR A 72 8.92 -8.09 20.58
CA THR A 72 8.87 -9.53 20.87
C THR A 72 9.27 -9.79 22.31
N GLY A 73 8.45 -10.48 23.04
CA GLY A 73 8.73 -10.82 24.45
C GLY A 73 7.86 -10.07 25.44
N PRO A 74 8.21 -10.12 26.73
CA PRO A 74 9.45 -10.70 27.28
C PRO A 74 9.49 -12.24 27.26
N ILE A 75 10.67 -12.79 27.05
CA ILE A 75 10.96 -14.22 27.05
C ILE A 75 12.03 -14.48 28.11
N LEU A 76 11.80 -15.47 28.95
CA LEU A 76 12.75 -15.82 30.02
C LEU A 76 13.81 -16.76 29.45
N MET A 77 15.08 -16.40 29.64
CA MET A 77 16.24 -17.21 29.34
C MET A 77 16.95 -17.63 30.61
N ILE A 78 17.25 -18.92 30.76
CA ILE A 78 18.03 -19.43 31.87
C ILE A 78 19.20 -20.25 31.31
N PRO A 79 20.45 -19.88 31.60
CA PRO A 79 21.60 -20.68 31.21
C PRO A 79 21.63 -22.00 32.02
N TYR A 80 22.12 -23.07 31.36
CA TYR A 80 22.33 -24.36 32.03
C TYR A 80 23.54 -25.08 31.48
N ASN A 81 24.10 -25.97 32.30
CA ASN A 81 25.18 -26.84 31.88
C ASN A 81 24.60 -28.10 31.23
N GLY A 82 24.69 -28.19 29.89
CA GLY A 82 24.23 -29.33 29.13
C GLY A 82 25.41 -30.16 28.59
N ARG A 83 25.15 -31.39 28.14
CA ARG A 83 26.18 -32.20 27.48
C ARG A 83 26.59 -31.55 26.17
N GLY A 84 27.89 -31.47 25.92
CA GLY A 84 28.43 -30.97 24.66
C GLY A 84 28.00 -31.82 23.47
N SER A 85 27.90 -31.22 22.31
CA SER A 85 27.48 -31.86 21.06
C SER A 85 28.39 -33.03 20.64
N ASN A 86 29.66 -33.03 21.09
CA ASN A 86 30.64 -34.07 20.80
C ASN A 86 30.72 -35.17 21.89
N GLY A 87 29.79 -35.18 22.87
CA GLY A 87 29.77 -36.16 23.94
C GLY A 87 30.88 -35.99 25.01
N ALA A 88 31.79 -35.02 24.86
CA ALA A 88 32.89 -34.73 25.75
C ALA A 88 32.60 -33.45 26.54
N GLY A 89 32.29 -33.63 27.83
CA GLY A 89 32.17 -32.51 28.79
C GLY A 89 30.80 -31.83 28.84
N TYR A 90 30.73 -30.80 29.68
CA TYR A 90 29.56 -29.92 29.80
C TYR A 90 29.85 -28.59 29.11
N GLU A 91 28.87 -28.09 28.41
CA GLU A 91 28.87 -26.78 27.75
C GLU A 91 27.76 -25.90 28.28
N LYS A 92 28.02 -24.58 28.40
CA LYS A 92 26.98 -23.61 28.75
C LYS A 92 25.99 -23.52 27.58
N LYS A 93 24.74 -23.86 27.87
CA LYS A 93 23.61 -23.81 26.93
C LYS A 93 22.53 -22.87 27.47
N TYR A 94 21.59 -22.47 26.61
CA TYR A 94 20.53 -21.54 26.95
C TYR A 94 19.18 -22.22 26.81
N ALA A 95 18.34 -22.12 27.84
CA ALA A 95 16.95 -22.56 27.77
C ALA A 95 16.04 -21.35 27.76
N TRP A 96 15.10 -21.35 26.83
CA TRP A 96 14.17 -20.25 26.61
C TRP A 96 12.76 -20.68 26.97
N PHE A 97 12.05 -19.82 27.70
CA PHE A 97 10.71 -20.09 28.20
C PHE A 97 9.78 -18.94 27.80
N MET A 98 8.69 -19.26 27.11
CA MET A 98 7.60 -18.33 26.90
C MET A 98 6.71 -18.19 28.11
N ALA A 99 6.11 -17.02 28.28
CA ALA A 99 5.10 -16.79 29.32
C ALA A 99 3.84 -17.65 29.06
N ASP A 100 3.08 -17.94 30.13
CA ASP A 100 1.77 -18.54 29.99
C ASP A 100 0.74 -17.51 29.46
N VAL A 101 0.80 -16.28 29.97
CA VAL A 101 -0.06 -15.18 29.54
C VAL A 101 0.79 -13.93 29.35
N LEU A 102 0.57 -13.27 28.22
CA LEU A 102 1.18 -12.00 27.86
C LEU A 102 0.08 -10.99 27.56
N ASP A 103 -0.03 -9.98 28.41
CA ASP A 103 -0.94 -8.87 28.21
C ASP A 103 -0.15 -7.63 27.77
N ILE A 104 -0.50 -7.07 26.61
CA ILE A 104 0.12 -5.88 26.03
C ILE A 104 -0.95 -4.81 25.88
N SER A 105 -0.69 -3.62 26.38
CA SER A 105 -1.50 -2.43 26.15
C SER A 105 -0.64 -1.36 25.50
N SER A 106 -1.10 -0.80 24.38
CA SER A 106 -0.42 0.27 23.66
C SER A 106 -1.37 1.44 23.40
N SER A 107 -0.90 2.65 23.70
CA SER A 107 -1.56 3.90 23.32
C SER A 107 -0.67 4.62 22.34
N VAL A 108 -1.14 4.82 21.10
CA VAL A 108 -0.33 5.34 20.01
C VAL A 108 -0.81 6.73 19.62
N ALA A 109 0.11 7.70 19.56
CA ALA A 109 -0.12 9.07 19.10
C ALA A 109 0.57 9.32 17.76
N PRO A 110 -0.08 9.01 16.62
CA PRO A 110 0.49 9.23 15.30
C PRO A 110 0.52 10.72 14.95
N GLN A 111 1.56 11.13 14.23
CA GLN A 111 1.76 12.48 13.73
C GLN A 111 2.21 12.45 12.27
N LYS A 112 1.72 13.40 11.48
CA LYS A 112 2.20 13.63 10.12
C LYS A 112 3.45 14.51 10.15
N ARG A 113 4.51 14.07 9.48
CA ARG A 113 5.72 14.85 9.23
C ARG A 113 5.88 15.07 7.75
N HIS A 114 6.28 16.27 7.36
CA HIS A 114 6.51 16.62 5.96
C HIS A 114 7.98 16.48 5.59
N ARG A 115 8.27 15.82 4.48
CA ARG A 115 9.59 15.80 3.86
C ARG A 115 9.47 16.17 2.37
N GLY A 116 9.75 17.44 2.04
CA GLY A 116 9.41 17.99 0.73
C GLY A 116 7.89 18.02 0.53
N ILE A 117 7.42 17.38 -0.54
CA ILE A 117 5.98 17.24 -0.86
C ILE A 117 5.35 15.98 -0.24
N TYR A 118 6.14 15.14 0.46
CA TYR A 118 5.68 13.85 0.96
C TYR A 118 5.34 13.91 2.44
N ASP A 119 4.22 13.30 2.78
CA ASP A 119 3.77 13.10 4.16
C ASP A 119 4.27 11.75 4.66
N VAL A 120 4.88 11.75 5.84
CA VAL A 120 5.35 10.56 6.53
C VAL A 120 4.67 10.46 7.90
N VAL A 121 4.15 9.28 8.22
CA VAL A 121 3.58 9.02 9.55
C VAL A 121 4.67 8.56 10.49
N VAL A 122 4.87 9.31 11.55
CA VAL A 122 5.66 8.92 12.71
C VAL A 122 4.74 8.83 13.92
N TYR A 123 5.13 8.10 14.95
CA TYR A 123 4.32 8.00 16.15
C TYR A 123 5.19 7.92 17.41
N GLN A 124 4.59 8.28 18.52
CA GLN A 124 5.00 7.93 19.86
C GLN A 124 3.95 6.98 20.44
N GLY A 125 4.39 5.88 21.04
CA GLY A 125 3.52 4.89 21.64
C GLY A 125 3.91 4.62 23.09
N ASP A 126 2.95 4.69 23.99
CA ASP A 126 3.13 4.25 25.38
C ASP A 126 2.78 2.77 25.47
N ILE A 127 3.77 1.95 25.77
CA ILE A 127 3.68 0.50 25.79
C ILE A 127 3.70 0.00 27.23
N SER A 128 2.73 -0.82 27.61
CA SER A 128 2.68 -1.53 28.88
C SER A 128 2.59 -3.03 28.63
N ILE A 129 3.51 -3.80 29.19
CA ILE A 129 3.59 -5.25 29.00
C ILE A 129 3.54 -5.92 30.36
N THR A 130 2.69 -6.95 30.49
CA THR A 130 2.63 -7.83 31.66
C THR A 130 2.78 -9.28 31.21
N ALA A 131 3.82 -9.95 31.66
CA ALA A 131 4.07 -11.37 31.36
C ALA A 131 3.94 -12.20 32.63
N ARG A 132 3.17 -13.29 32.55
CA ARG A 132 2.94 -14.22 33.66
C ARG A 132 3.48 -15.60 33.30
N PHE A 133 4.38 -16.10 34.15
CA PHE A 133 4.92 -17.45 34.12
C PHE A 133 4.35 -18.18 35.37
N ASN A 134 3.42 -19.10 35.16
CA ASN A 134 2.79 -19.84 36.26
C ASN A 134 3.66 -21.01 36.73
N ASP A 135 4.46 -21.57 35.82
CA ASP A 135 5.38 -22.67 36.04
C ASP A 135 6.48 -22.63 34.97
N ILE A 136 7.75 -22.61 35.40
CA ILE A 136 8.90 -22.71 34.49
C ILE A 136 9.13 -24.19 34.15
N LYS A 137 8.65 -24.64 33.01
CA LYS A 137 8.58 -26.05 32.60
C LYS A 137 9.95 -26.68 32.33
N LEU A 138 10.78 -26.76 33.36
CA LEU A 138 12.15 -27.28 33.31
C LEU A 138 12.25 -28.69 32.72
N LYS A 139 11.24 -29.55 32.98
CA LYS A 139 11.20 -30.94 32.47
C LYS A 139 11.28 -31.03 30.93
N GLN A 140 10.96 -29.96 30.21
CA GLN A 140 11.04 -29.91 28.77
C GLN A 140 12.46 -29.62 28.22
N VAL A 141 13.40 -29.20 29.11
CA VAL A 141 14.78 -28.86 28.74
C VAL A 141 15.71 -30.07 28.72
N ASN A 142 15.27 -31.21 29.24
CA ASN A 142 16.07 -32.42 29.35
C ASN A 142 17.39 -32.21 30.15
N ALA A 143 17.35 -31.35 31.18
CA ALA A 143 18.45 -31.07 32.11
C ALA A 143 17.94 -31.14 33.55
N ALA A 144 18.83 -31.60 34.47
CA ALA A 144 18.48 -31.64 35.88
C ALA A 144 18.41 -30.23 36.48
N PRO A 145 17.49 -29.93 37.42
CA PRO A 145 17.30 -28.59 37.98
C PRO A 145 18.56 -27.97 38.57
N GLU A 146 19.47 -28.78 39.10
CA GLU A 146 20.77 -28.35 39.66
C GLU A 146 21.74 -27.83 38.61
N ASN A 147 21.53 -28.17 37.32
CA ASN A 147 22.37 -27.72 36.24
C ASN A 147 22.04 -26.30 35.75
N PHE A 148 20.93 -25.71 36.19
CA PHE A 148 20.54 -24.37 35.82
C PHE A 148 21.27 -23.29 36.66
N ALA A 149 21.81 -22.27 35.94
CA ALA A 149 22.40 -21.10 36.56
C ALA A 149 21.31 -20.05 36.87
N TRP A 150 20.52 -20.32 37.89
CA TRP A 150 19.33 -19.52 38.28
C TRP A 150 19.63 -18.04 38.49
N SER A 151 20.78 -17.71 39.08
CA SER A 151 21.22 -16.33 39.31
C SER A 151 21.57 -15.58 38.03
N GLU A 152 21.79 -16.31 36.93
CA GLU A 152 22.10 -15.74 35.62
C GLU A 152 20.88 -15.66 34.67
N ALA A 153 19.69 -15.91 35.23
CA ALA A 153 18.47 -15.80 34.44
C ALA A 153 18.26 -14.38 33.90
N LYS A 154 17.79 -14.28 32.67
CA LYS A 154 17.56 -13.02 31.97
C LYS A 154 16.16 -12.98 31.39
N LEU A 155 15.47 -11.87 31.52
CA LEU A 155 14.23 -11.61 30.83
C LEU A 155 14.53 -10.74 29.61
N VAL A 156 14.27 -11.26 28.42
CA VAL A 156 14.71 -10.68 27.15
C VAL A 156 13.54 -10.06 26.42
N LEU A 157 13.71 -8.82 25.98
CA LEU A 157 12.75 -8.06 25.16
C LEU A 157 13.45 -7.61 23.88
N GLN A 158 12.91 -8.00 22.72
CA GLN A 158 13.41 -7.61 21.41
C GLN A 158 12.57 -6.46 20.86
N ILE A 159 13.23 -5.41 20.35
CA ILE A 159 12.62 -4.22 19.74
C ILE A 159 13.38 -3.94 18.45
N SER A 160 12.68 -3.86 17.30
CA SER A 160 13.31 -3.84 15.97
C SER A 160 14.26 -2.67 15.72
N ASP A 161 13.95 -1.50 16.25
CA ASP A 161 14.81 -0.31 16.14
C ASP A 161 15.01 0.29 17.52
N LEU A 162 15.76 -0.42 18.33
CA LEU A 162 15.97 -0.10 19.74
C LEU A 162 16.65 1.26 19.92
N SER A 163 17.71 1.51 19.16
CA SER A 163 18.60 2.67 19.36
C SER A 163 17.91 4.02 19.09
N ARG A 164 16.93 4.06 18.20
CA ARG A 164 16.17 5.26 17.85
C ARG A 164 14.77 5.26 18.43
N GLY A 165 14.21 4.05 18.65
CA GLY A 165 12.86 3.90 19.16
C GLY A 165 12.73 4.19 20.66
N ILE A 166 13.81 4.01 21.43
CA ILE A 166 13.80 4.18 22.89
C ILE A 166 14.71 5.34 23.27
N GLY A 167 14.13 6.36 23.91
CA GLY A 167 14.83 7.53 24.40
C GLY A 167 15.07 7.55 25.91
N GLU A 168 14.62 6.52 26.64
CA GLU A 168 14.67 6.43 28.10
C GLU A 168 15.14 5.06 28.56
N GLU A 169 15.57 4.96 29.81
CA GLU A 169 15.91 3.67 30.42
C GLU A 169 14.65 2.82 30.65
N ILE A 170 14.70 1.55 30.24
CA ILE A 170 13.61 0.60 30.46
C ILE A 170 13.85 -0.19 31.73
N TYR A 171 12.84 -0.26 32.58
CA TYR A 171 12.82 -1.04 33.78
C TYR A 171 11.77 -2.13 33.72
N ILE A 172 12.13 -3.32 34.22
CA ILE A 172 11.19 -4.44 34.39
C ILE A 172 10.97 -4.61 35.89
N ARG A 173 9.71 -4.57 36.32
CA ARG A 173 9.33 -4.87 37.68
C ARG A 173 9.10 -6.36 37.86
N TRP A 174 9.73 -6.94 38.89
CA TRP A 174 9.54 -8.31 39.29
C TRP A 174 9.54 -8.38 40.82
N LYS A 175 8.44 -8.88 41.41
CA LYS A 175 8.21 -8.78 42.87
C LYS A 175 8.34 -7.31 43.32
N ASP A 176 9.12 -7.05 44.33
CA ASP A 176 9.36 -5.69 44.87
C ASP A 176 10.58 -4.98 44.20
N SER A 177 11.21 -5.63 43.23
CA SER A 177 12.43 -5.11 42.59
C SER A 177 12.12 -4.44 41.25
N SER A 178 12.85 -3.36 40.98
CA SER A 178 12.90 -2.71 39.64
C SER A 178 14.25 -3.01 39.00
N LEU A 179 14.25 -3.74 37.90
CA LEU A 179 15.43 -4.27 37.23
C LEU A 179 15.69 -3.42 35.98
N LEU A 180 16.87 -2.79 35.89
CA LEU A 180 17.28 -2.03 34.73
C LEU A 180 17.57 -2.98 33.55
N CYS A 181 17.01 -2.66 32.37
CA CYS A 181 17.34 -3.35 31.14
C CYS A 181 18.69 -2.89 30.60
N GLN A 182 19.46 -3.84 30.10
CA GLN A 182 20.76 -3.64 29.45
C GLN A 182 20.74 -4.17 28.02
N PRO A 183 21.59 -3.66 27.12
CA PRO A 183 21.72 -4.21 25.77
C PRO A 183 22.12 -5.68 25.79
N TRP A 184 21.55 -6.47 24.89
CA TRP A 184 21.87 -7.90 24.77
C TRP A 184 23.30 -8.10 24.28
N THR A 185 24.07 -8.91 24.97
CA THR A 185 25.52 -9.13 24.69
C THR A 185 25.93 -10.59 24.61
N GLU A 186 25.00 -11.56 24.87
CA GLU A 186 25.37 -12.98 24.83
C GLU A 186 25.65 -13.45 23.40
N PRO A 187 26.85 -14.03 23.15
CA PRO A 187 27.20 -14.56 21.83
C PRO A 187 26.40 -15.82 21.50
N ASN A 188 26.36 -16.16 20.20
CA ASN A 188 25.79 -17.41 19.69
C ASN A 188 24.29 -17.66 19.92
N THR A 189 23.50 -16.61 20.23
CA THR A 189 22.06 -16.75 20.47
C THR A 189 21.19 -16.36 19.28
N ASN A 190 21.78 -15.77 18.23
CA ASN A 190 21.11 -15.30 17.01
C ASN A 190 19.90 -14.35 17.26
N ILE A 191 19.98 -13.58 18.35
CA ILE A 191 19.06 -12.50 18.68
C ILE A 191 19.54 -11.23 17.98
N GLY A 192 18.63 -10.52 17.30
CA GLY A 192 18.88 -9.16 16.80
C GLY A 192 18.91 -8.12 17.92
N ASP A 193 18.48 -6.89 17.60
CA ASP A 193 18.40 -5.81 18.58
C ASP A 193 17.48 -6.19 19.74
N ALA A 194 18.06 -6.33 20.93
CA ALA A 194 17.36 -6.75 22.14
C ALA A 194 17.95 -6.12 23.40
N ILE A 195 17.14 -6.06 24.43
CA ILE A 195 17.54 -5.71 25.78
C ILE A 195 17.17 -6.86 26.74
N TYR A 196 17.85 -6.93 27.85
CA TYR A 196 17.55 -7.88 28.91
C TYR A 196 17.60 -7.25 30.28
N ALA A 197 16.79 -7.76 31.22
CA ALA A 197 16.94 -7.53 32.62
C ALA A 197 17.46 -8.80 33.31
N ALA A 198 18.50 -8.70 34.12
CA ALA A 198 18.97 -9.81 34.94
C ALA A 198 17.96 -10.07 36.05
N VAL A 199 17.44 -11.29 36.12
CA VAL A 199 16.43 -11.70 37.11
C VAL A 199 17.07 -12.68 38.09
N PRO A 200 17.24 -12.32 39.38
CA PRO A 200 17.86 -13.19 40.38
C PRO A 200 16.87 -14.29 40.82
N LEU A 201 16.56 -15.20 39.89
CA LEU A 201 15.69 -16.35 40.18
C LEU A 201 16.37 -17.34 41.15
N LYS A 202 15.55 -18.06 41.90
CA LYS A 202 15.95 -19.19 42.73
C LYS A 202 15.22 -20.45 42.23
N PRO A 203 15.72 -21.66 42.55
CA PRO A 203 15.06 -22.91 42.21
C PRO A 203 13.58 -22.99 42.67
N GLU A 204 13.26 -22.34 43.77
CA GLU A 204 11.92 -22.26 44.33
C GLU A 204 10.94 -21.48 43.46
N ASP A 205 11.45 -20.48 42.71
CA ASP A 205 10.66 -19.65 41.82
C ASP A 205 10.19 -20.43 40.57
N ALA A 206 10.80 -21.60 40.32
CA ALA A 206 10.42 -22.43 39.15
C ALA A 206 8.95 -22.89 39.19
N ASN A 207 8.46 -23.21 40.41
CA ASN A 207 7.09 -23.69 40.62
C ASN A 207 6.16 -22.58 41.14
N ALA A 208 6.64 -21.34 41.19
CA ALA A 208 5.87 -20.18 41.63
C ALA A 208 5.38 -19.35 40.47
N GLN A 209 4.32 -18.58 40.69
CA GLN A 209 3.87 -17.60 39.71
C GLN A 209 4.83 -16.40 39.71
N ASN A 210 5.49 -16.18 38.58
CA ASN A 210 6.34 -15.03 38.36
C ASN A 210 5.63 -14.04 37.42
N VAL A 211 5.47 -12.81 37.89
CA VAL A 211 4.84 -11.73 37.12
C VAL A 211 5.87 -10.66 36.87
N PHE A 212 6.07 -10.35 35.58
CA PHE A 212 6.96 -9.29 35.12
C PHE A 212 6.13 -8.19 34.47
N THR A 213 6.38 -6.94 34.83
CA THR A 213 5.72 -5.78 34.24
C THR A 213 6.73 -4.76 33.75
N THR A 214 6.51 -4.16 32.61
CA THR A 214 7.31 -3.04 32.10
C THR A 214 6.42 -2.00 31.45
N LYS A 215 6.85 -0.75 31.50
CA LYS A 215 6.25 0.37 30.79
C LYS A 215 7.36 1.22 30.23
N PHE A 216 7.20 1.63 28.99
CA PHE A 216 8.15 2.51 28.29
C PHE A 216 7.48 3.24 27.15
N SER A 217 8.05 4.36 26.74
CA SER A 217 7.65 5.10 25.54
C SER A 217 8.48 4.66 24.35
N LEU A 218 7.83 4.47 23.21
CA LEU A 218 8.44 3.98 21.97
C LEU A 218 8.18 4.96 20.83
N HIS A 219 9.23 5.36 20.14
CA HIS A 219 9.13 6.05 18.86
C HIS A 219 9.14 5.05 17.70
N GLY A 220 8.39 5.36 16.64
CA GLY A 220 8.37 4.54 15.43
C GLY A 220 7.76 5.27 14.25
N SER A 221 7.80 4.64 13.10
CA SER A 221 7.15 5.12 11.87
C SER A 221 6.39 4.01 11.17
N GLN A 222 5.28 4.37 10.54
CA GLN A 222 4.48 3.53 9.65
C GLN A 222 3.85 2.26 10.26
N GLN A 223 4.50 1.56 11.19
CA GLN A 223 4.03 0.25 11.66
C GLN A 223 4.37 0.01 13.12
N LEU A 224 3.42 -0.56 13.87
CA LEU A 224 3.63 -1.11 15.22
C LEU A 224 3.06 -2.51 15.29
N MET A 225 3.95 -3.48 15.57
CA MET A 225 3.63 -4.90 15.64
C MET A 225 4.06 -5.51 16.96
N PHE A 226 3.37 -6.57 17.37
CA PHE A 226 3.69 -7.35 18.55
C PHE A 226 3.76 -8.83 18.18
N SER A 227 4.82 -9.52 18.62
CA SER A 227 4.96 -10.96 18.40
C SER A 227 4.32 -11.73 19.56
N PRO A 228 3.59 -12.82 19.31
CA PRO A 228 2.93 -13.62 20.35
C PRO A 228 3.96 -14.49 21.09
N ALA A 229 4.59 -13.94 22.13
CA ALA A 229 5.63 -14.59 22.93
C ALA A 229 5.08 -15.29 24.18
N ALA A 230 3.87 -15.84 24.11
CA ALA A 230 3.24 -16.57 25.21
C ALA A 230 2.30 -17.66 24.70
N ARG A 231 1.84 -18.55 25.59
CA ARG A 231 0.77 -19.49 25.30
C ARG A 231 -0.53 -18.76 24.94
N GLU A 232 -0.86 -17.72 25.69
CA GLU A 232 -1.97 -16.81 25.36
C GLU A 232 -1.44 -15.37 25.36
N THR A 233 -1.55 -14.69 24.21
CA THR A 233 -1.17 -13.29 24.05
C THR A 233 -2.42 -12.45 23.82
N ARG A 234 -2.60 -11.40 24.61
CA ARG A 234 -3.67 -10.42 24.49
C ARG A 234 -3.05 -9.06 24.23
N ILE A 235 -3.52 -8.39 23.18
CA ILE A 235 -3.04 -7.07 22.79
C ILE A 235 -4.25 -6.14 22.75
N GLN A 236 -4.11 -4.97 23.36
CA GLN A 236 -5.03 -3.85 23.21
C GLN A 236 -4.26 -2.68 22.63
N MET A 237 -4.74 -2.12 21.52
CA MET A 237 -4.15 -0.93 20.89
C MET A 237 -5.21 0.16 20.81
N THR A 238 -4.84 1.36 21.29
CA THR A 238 -5.64 2.57 21.20
C THR A 238 -4.83 3.67 20.55
N GLY A 239 -5.47 4.62 19.88
CA GLY A 239 -4.79 5.76 19.25
C GLY A 239 -5.73 6.61 18.41
N ASP A 240 -5.29 7.81 18.09
CA ASP A 240 -6.02 8.74 17.25
C ASP A 240 -5.48 8.69 15.81
N TRP A 241 -5.98 7.68 15.04
CA TRP A 241 -5.66 7.54 13.62
C TRP A 241 -6.88 7.02 12.86
N PRO A 242 -7.37 7.74 11.83
CA PRO A 242 -8.66 7.44 11.21
C PRO A 242 -8.69 6.14 10.40
N ASP A 243 -7.59 5.80 9.70
CA ASP A 243 -7.55 4.68 8.76
C ASP A 243 -6.40 3.71 9.06
N PRO A 244 -6.45 2.94 10.18
CA PRO A 244 -5.45 1.93 10.47
C PRO A 244 -5.63 0.72 9.57
N SER A 245 -4.52 0.20 9.02
CA SER A 245 -4.51 -1.08 8.31
C SER A 245 -3.98 -2.18 9.21
N PHE A 246 -4.85 -3.10 9.63
CA PHE A 246 -4.45 -4.21 10.50
C PHE A 246 -3.81 -5.34 9.68
N THR A 247 -2.69 -5.86 10.18
CA THR A 247 -1.91 -6.88 9.47
C THR A 247 -1.29 -7.89 10.44
N GLY A 248 -0.74 -8.98 9.91
CA GLY A 248 -0.08 -10.04 10.65
C GLY A 248 -0.84 -11.35 10.63
N ILE A 249 -0.47 -12.27 11.55
CA ILE A 249 -1.02 -13.64 11.60
C ILE A 249 -2.48 -13.71 12.03
N LYS A 250 -3.01 -12.66 12.66
CA LYS A 250 -4.40 -12.58 13.10
C LYS A 250 -4.91 -11.15 13.02
N LEU A 251 -6.13 -10.98 12.53
CA LEU A 251 -6.84 -9.71 12.57
C LEU A 251 -7.44 -9.47 13.97
N PRO A 252 -7.74 -8.22 14.36
CA PRO A 252 -8.36 -7.91 15.64
C PRO A 252 -9.73 -8.58 15.80
N GLU A 253 -10.08 -8.96 17.03
CA GLU A 253 -11.36 -9.59 17.34
C GLU A 253 -12.52 -8.57 17.39
N THR A 254 -12.22 -7.36 17.81
CA THR A 254 -13.18 -6.27 17.80
C THR A 254 -12.95 -5.43 16.58
N PRO A 255 -13.99 -5.22 15.72
CA PRO A 255 -13.88 -4.27 14.64
C PRO A 255 -13.62 -2.87 15.20
N ASN A 256 -12.83 -2.09 14.48
CA ASN A 256 -12.65 -0.68 14.82
C ASN A 256 -13.99 0.02 14.60
N SER A 257 -14.71 0.34 15.68
CA SER A 257 -16.05 0.91 15.61
C SER A 257 -16.07 2.44 15.62
N SER A 258 -14.90 3.08 15.66
CA SER A 258 -14.82 4.54 15.67
C SER A 258 -14.22 5.04 14.36
N ASP A 259 -14.95 5.90 13.66
CA ASP A 259 -14.50 6.60 12.46
C ASP A 259 -13.31 7.56 12.74
N SER A 260 -12.96 7.74 14.00
CA SER A 260 -11.97 8.74 14.44
C SER A 260 -10.71 8.19 15.11
N GLY A 261 -10.57 6.86 15.26
CA GLY A 261 -9.38 6.36 15.97
C GLY A 261 -9.25 4.83 16.05
N ILE A 262 -8.15 4.39 16.64
CA ILE A 262 -7.84 2.98 16.86
C ILE A 262 -8.35 2.57 18.25
N ASN A 263 -9.18 1.54 18.33
CA ASN A 263 -9.54 0.85 19.58
C ASN A 263 -9.82 -0.60 19.27
N VAL A 264 -8.79 -1.42 19.32
CA VAL A 264 -8.85 -2.81 18.87
C VAL A 264 -8.18 -3.75 19.86
N LYS A 265 -8.61 -4.99 19.83
CA LYS A 265 -8.08 -6.07 20.68
C LYS A 265 -7.78 -7.29 19.85
N TRP A 266 -6.65 -7.92 20.17
CA TRP A 266 -6.28 -9.25 19.66
C TRP A 266 -6.18 -10.21 20.83
N ARG A 267 -6.56 -11.44 20.59
CA ARG A 267 -6.30 -12.58 21.46
C ARG A 267 -5.74 -13.71 20.60
N TYR A 268 -4.55 -14.15 20.91
CA TYR A 268 -3.88 -15.22 20.20
C TYR A 268 -3.49 -16.35 21.16
N VAL A 269 -3.87 -17.58 20.80
CA VAL A 269 -3.46 -18.79 21.53
C VAL A 269 -2.44 -19.52 20.69
N ASN A 270 -1.22 -19.59 21.17
CA ASN A 270 -0.11 -20.24 20.49
C ASN A 270 -0.31 -21.77 20.43
N ARG A 271 -0.29 -22.32 19.23
CA ARG A 271 -0.42 -23.75 18.96
C ARG A 271 0.74 -24.32 18.13
N ASN A 272 1.56 -23.45 17.56
CA ASN A 272 2.53 -23.79 16.54
C ASN A 272 3.98 -23.65 16.99
N THR A 273 4.24 -22.81 18.01
CA THR A 273 5.59 -22.54 18.50
C THR A 273 5.80 -23.24 19.84
N PRO A 274 6.92 -23.94 20.05
CA PRO A 274 7.21 -24.57 21.33
C PRO A 274 7.28 -23.54 22.45
N MET A 275 6.75 -23.88 23.60
CA MET A 275 6.77 -23.01 24.79
C MET A 275 8.13 -22.97 25.47
N VAL A 276 8.95 -24.00 25.22
CA VAL A 276 10.31 -24.14 25.74
C VAL A 276 11.19 -24.68 24.63
N TRP A 277 12.35 -24.08 24.46
CA TRP A 277 13.37 -24.55 23.50
C TRP A 277 14.79 -24.25 24.00
N ASN A 278 15.77 -24.87 23.36
CA ASN A 278 17.16 -24.79 23.77
C ASN A 278 18.03 -24.09 22.72
N ASP A 279 19.14 -23.56 23.17
CA ASP A 279 20.26 -23.00 22.41
C ASP A 279 19.91 -21.72 21.64
N GLN A 280 19.58 -21.78 20.36
CA GLN A 280 19.34 -20.59 19.55
C GLN A 280 17.96 -19.97 19.79
N PHE A 281 17.89 -18.65 19.74
CA PHE A 281 16.62 -17.94 19.83
C PHE A 281 15.75 -18.20 18.59
N ILE A 282 14.47 -18.48 18.81
CA ILE A 282 13.49 -18.62 17.72
C ILE A 282 12.99 -17.22 17.36
N ASN A 283 13.17 -16.84 16.10
CA ASN A 283 12.65 -15.57 15.61
C ASN A 283 11.11 -15.62 15.48
N LEU A 284 10.43 -14.86 16.33
CA LEU A 284 8.96 -14.76 16.38
C LEU A 284 8.41 -13.56 15.61
N GLN A 285 9.25 -12.72 15.01
CA GLN A 285 8.82 -11.50 14.32
C GLN A 285 7.90 -11.80 13.13
N ASN A 286 8.15 -12.92 12.43
CA ASN A 286 7.30 -13.37 11.32
C ASN A 286 5.88 -13.76 11.74
N SER A 287 5.66 -13.96 13.03
CA SER A 287 4.36 -14.30 13.63
C SER A 287 3.72 -13.09 14.31
N SER A 288 4.15 -11.88 14.00
CA SER A 288 3.63 -10.66 14.61
C SER A 288 2.24 -10.28 14.11
N MET A 289 1.53 -9.46 14.90
CA MET A 289 0.24 -8.86 14.55
C MET A 289 0.18 -7.43 15.10
N GLY A 290 -0.52 -6.55 14.40
CA GLY A 290 -0.61 -5.15 14.79
C GLY A 290 -1.23 -4.27 13.71
N ALA A 291 -0.78 -3.02 13.62
CA ALA A 291 -1.32 -2.03 12.71
C ALA A 291 -0.24 -1.33 11.87
N ASN A 292 -0.57 -1.09 10.62
CA ASN A 292 0.11 -0.11 9.78
C ASN A 292 -0.57 1.24 9.96
N LEU A 293 0.22 2.25 10.30
CA LEU A 293 -0.16 3.66 10.44
C LEU A 293 0.36 4.40 9.22
N ILE A 294 -0.28 4.15 8.09
CA ILE A 294 0.13 4.74 6.80
C ILE A 294 -0.92 5.72 6.31
N ILE A 295 -0.49 6.73 5.59
CA ILE A 295 -1.41 7.53 4.79
C ILE A 295 -1.67 6.72 3.53
N PRO A 296 -2.93 6.41 3.19
CA PRO A 296 -3.23 5.76 1.93
C PRO A 296 -2.66 6.58 0.77
N VAL A 297 -1.72 6.01 0.01
CA VAL A 297 -1.09 6.68 -1.14
C VAL A 297 -1.98 6.51 -2.37
N ASP A 298 -3.22 6.95 -2.25
CA ASP A 298 -4.21 6.82 -3.32
C ASP A 298 -3.89 7.63 -4.58
N GLY A 299 -3.07 8.69 -4.45
CA GLY A 299 -2.83 9.64 -5.55
C GLY A 299 -2.07 9.04 -6.72
N TYR A 300 -0.93 8.40 -6.47
CA TYR A 300 -0.10 7.80 -7.52
C TYR A 300 -0.75 6.56 -8.10
N ASP A 301 -1.32 5.68 -7.27
CA ASP A 301 -2.06 4.49 -7.72
C ASP A 301 -3.26 4.86 -8.59
N LYS A 302 -4.04 5.87 -8.20
CA LYS A 302 -5.20 6.36 -8.98
C LYS A 302 -4.74 7.02 -10.28
N THR A 303 -3.62 7.76 -10.26
CA THR A 303 -3.05 8.38 -11.46
C THR A 303 -2.51 7.30 -12.42
N GLU A 304 -1.83 6.27 -11.93
CA GLU A 304 -1.38 5.13 -12.75
C GLU A 304 -2.56 4.40 -13.39
N ARG A 305 -3.62 4.15 -12.61
CA ARG A 305 -4.87 3.56 -13.14
C ARG A 305 -5.50 4.45 -14.22
N SER A 306 -5.50 5.78 -14.03
CA SER A 306 -5.98 6.72 -15.04
C SER A 306 -5.23 6.57 -16.36
N ILE A 307 -3.90 6.43 -16.33
CA ILE A 307 -3.08 6.25 -17.53
C ILE A 307 -3.38 4.92 -18.25
N LYS A 308 -3.72 3.86 -17.54
CA LYS A 308 -4.13 2.58 -18.16
C LYS A 308 -5.31 2.75 -19.11
N TYR A 309 -6.18 3.74 -18.87
CA TYR A 309 -7.31 4.08 -19.72
C TYR A 309 -7.02 5.18 -20.77
N ALA A 310 -5.76 5.66 -20.85
CA ALA A 310 -5.40 6.75 -21.77
C ALA A 310 -5.69 6.42 -23.24
N LEU A 311 -5.31 5.21 -23.69
CA LEU A 311 -5.57 4.78 -25.06
C LEU A 311 -7.07 4.77 -25.37
N LEU A 312 -7.89 4.31 -24.44
CA LEU A 312 -9.36 4.32 -24.58
C LEU A 312 -9.88 5.75 -24.77
N CYS A 313 -9.43 6.70 -23.94
CA CYS A 313 -9.81 8.10 -24.05
C CYS A 313 -9.43 8.70 -25.41
N ILE A 314 -8.20 8.46 -25.87
CA ILE A 314 -7.71 8.95 -27.15
C ILE A 314 -8.52 8.35 -28.31
N VAL A 315 -8.73 7.03 -28.32
CA VAL A 315 -9.47 6.34 -29.39
C VAL A 315 -10.92 6.79 -29.45
N LEU A 316 -11.62 6.90 -28.31
CA LEU A 316 -13.01 7.36 -28.27
C LEU A 316 -13.14 8.81 -28.74
N THR A 317 -12.21 9.68 -28.36
CA THR A 317 -12.20 11.07 -28.80
C THR A 317 -11.97 11.18 -30.32
N PHE A 318 -11.02 10.41 -30.85
CA PHE A 318 -10.74 10.39 -32.28
C PHE A 318 -11.89 9.78 -33.07
N ALA A 319 -12.54 8.73 -32.54
CA ALA A 319 -13.76 8.19 -33.16
C ALA A 319 -14.89 9.23 -33.21
N ALA A 320 -15.07 9.99 -32.11
CA ALA A 320 -16.06 11.07 -32.10
C ALA A 320 -15.75 12.16 -33.13
N PHE A 321 -14.49 12.58 -33.27
CA PHE A 321 -14.05 13.53 -34.28
C PHE A 321 -14.31 12.99 -35.69
N PHE A 322 -13.93 11.74 -35.97
CA PHE A 322 -14.12 11.08 -37.22
C PHE A 322 -15.61 10.97 -37.63
N LEU A 323 -16.46 10.62 -36.65
CA LEU A 323 -17.91 10.57 -36.86
C LEU A 323 -18.49 11.95 -37.20
N ILE A 324 -18.10 13.00 -36.48
CA ILE A 324 -18.53 14.38 -36.78
C ILE A 324 -18.07 14.80 -38.17
N GLU A 325 -16.81 14.56 -38.50
CA GLU A 325 -16.27 14.88 -39.82
C GLU A 325 -17.07 14.24 -40.94
N THR A 326 -17.39 12.95 -40.78
CA THR A 326 -18.11 12.17 -41.79
C THR A 326 -19.59 12.60 -41.90
N ILE A 327 -20.28 12.82 -40.79
CA ILE A 327 -21.70 13.19 -40.75
C ILE A 327 -21.90 14.62 -41.30
N TYR A 328 -21.06 15.55 -40.87
CA TYR A 328 -21.20 16.97 -41.24
C TYR A 328 -20.41 17.39 -42.48
N LYS A 329 -19.68 16.43 -43.10
CA LYS A 329 -18.87 16.66 -44.31
C LYS A 329 -17.88 17.84 -44.16
N ARG A 330 -17.34 18.03 -42.97
CA ARG A 330 -16.34 19.05 -42.66
C ARG A 330 -14.98 18.39 -42.38
N PRO A 331 -14.06 18.37 -43.37
CA PRO A 331 -12.80 17.65 -43.22
C PRO A 331 -11.92 18.31 -42.16
N LEU A 332 -11.44 17.51 -41.21
CA LEU A 332 -10.40 17.87 -40.25
C LEU A 332 -9.04 17.46 -40.82
N HIS A 333 -8.06 18.34 -40.66
CA HIS A 333 -6.68 18.02 -41.02
C HIS A 333 -6.06 17.07 -39.96
N LEU A 334 -5.19 16.15 -40.41
CA LEU A 334 -4.53 15.19 -39.49
C LEU A 334 -3.77 15.86 -38.34
N LEU A 335 -3.15 17.02 -38.59
CA LEU A 335 -2.49 17.82 -37.57
C LEU A 335 -3.45 18.21 -36.44
N GLN A 336 -4.72 18.47 -36.74
CA GLN A 336 -5.73 18.86 -35.74
C GLN A 336 -6.10 17.68 -34.82
N TYR A 337 -6.15 16.46 -35.36
CA TYR A 337 -6.26 15.25 -34.52
C TYR A 337 -5.04 15.11 -33.61
N GLY A 338 -3.83 15.33 -34.14
CA GLY A 338 -2.60 15.26 -33.39
C GLY A 338 -2.56 16.26 -32.21
N LEU A 339 -2.95 17.53 -32.47
CA LEU A 339 -2.98 18.56 -31.40
C LEU A 339 -4.03 18.26 -30.33
N ALA A 340 -5.23 17.81 -30.74
CA ALA A 340 -6.25 17.39 -29.77
C ALA A 340 -5.79 16.19 -28.95
N GLY A 341 -5.17 15.20 -29.60
CA GLY A 341 -4.61 14.04 -28.91
C GLY A 341 -3.48 14.39 -27.95
N LEU A 342 -2.62 15.35 -28.31
CA LEU A 342 -1.59 15.87 -27.43
C LEU A 342 -2.20 16.55 -26.18
N ALA A 343 -3.30 17.30 -26.34
CA ALA A 343 -4.03 17.87 -25.21
C ALA A 343 -4.57 16.78 -24.26
N LEU A 344 -5.05 15.64 -24.80
CA LEU A 344 -5.47 14.49 -23.99
C LEU A 344 -4.30 13.83 -23.24
N VAL A 345 -3.10 13.79 -23.83
CA VAL A 345 -1.89 13.28 -23.15
C VAL A 345 -1.46 14.25 -22.05
N LEU A 346 -1.48 15.56 -22.30
CA LEU A 346 -1.13 16.58 -21.31
C LEU A 346 -2.05 16.57 -20.09
N PHE A 347 -3.28 16.09 -20.23
CA PHE A 347 -4.18 15.86 -19.08
C PHE A 347 -3.50 15.03 -17.98
N TYR A 348 -2.80 13.95 -18.35
CA TYR A 348 -2.14 13.06 -17.38
C TYR A 348 -0.96 13.72 -16.69
N THR A 349 -0.23 14.59 -17.39
CA THR A 349 0.86 15.39 -16.81
C THR A 349 0.31 16.43 -15.82
N LEU A 350 -0.77 17.12 -16.20
CA LEU A 350 -1.47 18.04 -15.31
C LEU A 350 -2.04 17.33 -14.08
N LEU A 351 -2.70 16.18 -14.30
CA LEU A 351 -3.25 15.37 -13.23
C LEU A 351 -2.16 14.99 -12.21
N LEU A 352 -1.02 14.48 -12.68
CA LEU A 352 0.10 14.13 -11.80
C LEU A 352 0.59 15.35 -11.02
N SER A 353 0.91 16.45 -11.72
CA SER A 353 1.49 17.65 -11.09
C SER A 353 0.55 18.28 -10.06
N ILE A 354 -0.75 18.36 -10.35
CA ILE A 354 -1.72 18.97 -9.44
C ILE A 354 -2.05 18.03 -8.28
N SER A 355 -2.08 16.71 -8.52
CA SER A 355 -2.44 15.72 -7.48
C SER A 355 -1.43 15.69 -6.32
N GLU A 356 -0.18 16.05 -6.56
CA GLU A 356 0.85 16.15 -5.52
C GLU A 356 0.54 17.25 -4.47
N TYR A 357 -0.28 18.26 -4.82
CA TYR A 357 -0.62 19.39 -3.93
C TYR A 357 -2.05 19.35 -3.42
N THR A 358 -3.00 18.86 -4.22
CA THR A 358 -4.44 19.01 -3.93
C THR A 358 -5.14 17.67 -3.70
N GLY A 359 -4.42 16.56 -3.87
CA GLY A 359 -4.99 15.21 -3.90
C GLY A 359 -5.67 14.87 -5.22
N PHE A 360 -5.88 13.56 -5.46
CA PHE A 360 -6.31 13.04 -6.75
C PHE A 360 -7.65 13.60 -7.25
N ASN A 361 -8.68 13.65 -6.39
CA ASN A 361 -10.04 13.98 -6.83
C ASN A 361 -10.15 15.41 -7.37
N LEU A 362 -9.58 16.38 -6.64
CA LEU A 362 -9.58 17.77 -7.06
C LEU A 362 -8.67 18.00 -8.27
N ALA A 363 -7.51 17.35 -8.30
CA ALA A 363 -6.61 17.39 -9.44
C ALA A 363 -7.26 16.86 -10.73
N TYR A 364 -8.00 15.75 -10.63
CA TYR A 364 -8.72 15.15 -11.75
C TYR A 364 -9.79 16.10 -12.30
N LEU A 365 -10.53 16.76 -11.42
CA LEU A 365 -11.54 17.74 -11.81
C LEU A 365 -10.89 18.92 -12.53
N ILE A 366 -9.84 19.52 -11.96
CA ILE A 366 -9.16 20.68 -12.54
C ILE A 366 -8.54 20.33 -13.91
N ALA A 367 -7.78 19.23 -13.98
CA ALA A 367 -7.15 18.79 -15.22
C ALA A 367 -8.20 18.42 -16.29
N GLY A 368 -9.30 17.77 -15.89
CA GLY A 368 -10.41 17.40 -16.76
C GLY A 368 -11.09 18.62 -17.35
N VAL A 369 -11.47 19.59 -16.52
CA VAL A 369 -12.11 20.83 -16.97
C VAL A 369 -11.19 21.62 -17.91
N ALA A 370 -9.89 21.72 -17.56
CA ALA A 370 -8.91 22.40 -18.41
C ALA A 370 -8.76 21.74 -19.78
N THR A 371 -8.65 20.42 -19.81
CA THR A 371 -8.49 19.67 -21.07
C THR A 371 -9.76 19.70 -21.91
N ILE A 372 -10.94 19.46 -21.32
CA ILE A 372 -12.23 19.54 -22.02
C ILE A 372 -12.44 20.95 -22.56
N GLY A 373 -12.17 21.99 -21.77
CA GLY A 373 -12.26 23.38 -22.20
C GLY A 373 -11.35 23.70 -23.38
N LEU A 374 -10.07 23.27 -23.30
CA LEU A 374 -9.09 23.48 -24.37
C LEU A 374 -9.51 22.80 -25.69
N VAL A 375 -9.90 21.53 -25.64
CA VAL A 375 -10.33 20.77 -26.82
C VAL A 375 -11.63 21.33 -27.39
N THR A 376 -12.59 21.71 -26.53
CA THR A 376 -13.86 22.33 -26.96
C THR A 376 -13.64 23.66 -27.67
N TRP A 377 -12.81 24.54 -27.08
CA TRP A 377 -12.44 25.81 -27.69
C TRP A 377 -11.75 25.61 -29.06
N PHE A 378 -10.81 24.66 -29.13
CA PHE A 378 -10.08 24.33 -30.34
C PHE A 378 -11.02 23.84 -31.46
N VAL A 379 -11.90 22.87 -31.15
CA VAL A 379 -12.89 22.35 -32.11
C VAL A 379 -13.89 23.42 -32.55
N GLY A 380 -14.37 24.23 -31.63
CA GLY A 380 -15.27 25.35 -31.92
C GLY A 380 -14.67 26.37 -32.87
N SER A 381 -13.38 26.68 -32.72
CA SER A 381 -12.64 27.60 -33.57
C SER A 381 -12.46 27.04 -35.01
N ILE A 382 -12.15 25.76 -35.13
CA ILE A 382 -11.91 25.10 -36.43
C ILE A 382 -13.22 24.89 -37.18
N MET A 383 -14.21 24.33 -36.51
CA MET A 383 -15.48 23.96 -37.15
C MET A 383 -16.44 25.13 -37.32
N LYS A 384 -16.13 26.29 -36.72
CA LYS A 384 -16.98 27.51 -36.67
C LYS A 384 -18.43 27.19 -36.33
N SER A 385 -18.63 26.26 -35.38
CA SER A 385 -19.95 25.77 -34.98
C SER A 385 -19.96 25.47 -33.47
N GLY A 386 -20.70 26.29 -32.74
CA GLY A 386 -20.88 26.09 -31.28
C GLY A 386 -21.58 24.75 -30.95
N LYS A 387 -22.53 24.31 -31.78
CA LYS A 387 -23.24 23.04 -31.57
C LYS A 387 -22.31 21.84 -31.63
N LEU A 388 -21.34 21.81 -32.56
CA LEU A 388 -20.37 20.73 -32.67
C LEU A 388 -19.36 20.76 -31.51
N ALA A 389 -18.93 21.93 -31.09
CA ALA A 389 -18.07 22.11 -29.92
C ALA A 389 -18.76 21.61 -28.64
N THR A 390 -20.04 21.97 -28.44
CA THR A 390 -20.82 21.49 -27.27
C THR A 390 -21.00 19.96 -27.30
N PHE A 391 -21.22 19.36 -28.49
CA PHE A 391 -21.33 17.92 -28.61
C PHE A 391 -20.01 17.22 -28.21
N ILE A 392 -18.86 17.72 -28.68
CA ILE A 392 -17.54 17.19 -28.27
C ILE A 392 -17.30 17.35 -26.77
N SER A 393 -17.63 18.54 -26.22
CA SER A 393 -17.56 18.78 -24.79
C SER A 393 -18.37 17.75 -24.00
N PHE A 394 -19.59 17.46 -24.44
CA PHE A 394 -20.45 16.45 -23.81
C PHE A 394 -19.82 15.06 -23.87
N VAL A 395 -19.34 14.63 -25.06
CA VAL A 395 -18.69 13.33 -25.22
C VAL A 395 -17.47 13.20 -24.30
N LEU A 396 -16.59 14.20 -24.27
CA LEU A 396 -15.43 14.22 -23.39
C LEU A 396 -15.83 14.16 -21.93
N THR A 397 -16.83 14.95 -21.51
CA THR A 397 -17.33 14.95 -20.13
C THR A 397 -17.83 13.56 -19.72
N VAL A 398 -18.55 12.87 -20.60
CA VAL A 398 -19.02 11.49 -20.35
C VAL A 398 -17.83 10.52 -20.23
N VAL A 399 -16.86 10.61 -21.14
CA VAL A 399 -15.67 9.73 -21.14
C VAL A 399 -14.84 9.97 -19.86
N TYR A 400 -14.53 11.21 -19.52
CA TYR A 400 -13.74 11.53 -18.33
C TYR A 400 -14.50 11.19 -17.04
N GLY A 401 -15.80 11.46 -16.97
CA GLY A 401 -16.64 11.07 -15.84
C GLY A 401 -16.73 9.56 -15.65
N TYR A 402 -16.82 8.81 -16.75
CA TYR A 402 -16.80 7.34 -16.71
C TYR A 402 -15.47 6.79 -16.22
N ILE A 403 -14.34 7.31 -16.73
CA ILE A 403 -13.00 6.92 -16.31
C ILE A 403 -12.81 7.25 -14.81
N PHE A 404 -13.25 8.42 -14.35
CA PHE A 404 -13.21 8.79 -12.93
C PHE A 404 -13.96 7.77 -12.06
N THR A 405 -15.15 7.36 -12.47
CA THR A 405 -15.94 6.35 -11.75
C THR A 405 -15.22 5.01 -11.67
N ILE A 406 -14.61 4.54 -12.77
CA ILE A 406 -13.84 3.29 -12.79
C ILE A 406 -12.65 3.36 -11.83
N ILE A 407 -11.96 4.50 -11.78
CA ILE A 407 -10.78 4.68 -10.91
C ILE A 407 -11.17 4.61 -9.43
N GLN A 408 -12.34 5.15 -9.06
CA GLN A 408 -12.84 5.10 -7.69
C GLN A 408 -13.29 3.69 -7.26
N LEU A 409 -13.74 2.86 -8.20
CA LEU A 409 -14.20 1.50 -7.94
C LEU A 409 -13.04 0.51 -8.03
N GLN A 410 -12.27 0.33 -6.94
CA GLN A 410 -11.06 -0.51 -6.93
C GLN A 410 -11.35 -1.96 -7.35
N ASP A 411 -12.34 -2.60 -6.71
CA ASP A 411 -12.64 -4.02 -6.87
C ASP A 411 -13.40 -4.35 -8.17
N TYR A 412 -14.15 -3.39 -8.70
CA TYR A 412 -15.00 -3.58 -9.87
C TYR A 412 -14.44 -2.94 -11.15
N SER A 413 -13.18 -2.45 -11.11
CA SER A 413 -12.58 -1.71 -12.23
C SER A 413 -12.50 -2.54 -13.52
N LEU A 414 -12.22 -3.85 -13.43
CA LEU A 414 -12.18 -4.74 -14.59
C LEU A 414 -13.58 -4.94 -15.20
N LEU A 415 -14.58 -5.18 -14.36
CA LEU A 415 -15.97 -5.35 -14.80
C LEU A 415 -16.49 -4.07 -15.48
N MET A 416 -16.33 -2.94 -14.82
CA MET A 416 -16.75 -1.65 -15.37
C MET A 416 -15.99 -1.30 -16.64
N GLY A 417 -14.67 -1.55 -16.69
CA GLY A 417 -13.86 -1.33 -17.89
C GLY A 417 -14.34 -2.15 -19.08
N SER A 418 -14.68 -3.42 -18.90
CA SER A 418 -15.20 -4.28 -19.97
C SER A 418 -16.60 -3.87 -20.45
N ILE A 419 -17.50 -3.49 -19.53
CA ILE A 419 -18.82 -2.96 -19.88
C ILE A 419 -18.69 -1.67 -20.69
N GLY A 420 -17.78 -0.76 -20.29
CA GLY A 420 -17.58 0.49 -21.03
C GLY A 420 -17.03 0.28 -22.44
N LEU A 421 -16.08 -0.63 -22.60
CA LEU A 421 -15.59 -1.02 -23.93
C LEU A 421 -16.71 -1.61 -24.80
N PHE A 422 -17.54 -2.48 -24.23
CA PHE A 422 -18.67 -3.08 -24.94
C PHE A 422 -19.69 -2.01 -25.38
N VAL A 423 -20.07 -1.09 -24.47
CA VAL A 423 -20.98 0.01 -24.78
C VAL A 423 -20.37 0.95 -25.84
N ALA A 424 -19.09 1.31 -25.69
CA ALA A 424 -18.40 2.14 -26.67
C ALA A 424 -18.40 1.49 -28.08
N LEU A 425 -18.10 0.18 -28.14
CA LEU A 425 -18.15 -0.58 -29.40
C LEU A 425 -19.58 -0.60 -29.97
N ALA A 426 -20.60 -0.85 -29.15
CA ALA A 426 -21.99 -0.84 -29.59
C ALA A 426 -22.42 0.52 -30.17
N ILE A 427 -21.99 1.63 -29.52
CA ILE A 427 -22.23 2.99 -30.02
C ILE A 427 -21.56 3.21 -31.38
N ILE A 428 -20.28 2.84 -31.52
CA ILE A 428 -19.54 2.95 -32.78
C ILE A 428 -20.21 2.13 -33.87
N MET A 429 -20.61 0.89 -33.60
CA MET A 429 -21.33 0.03 -34.53
C MET A 429 -22.67 0.63 -34.95
N TYR A 430 -23.44 1.19 -34.01
CA TYR A 430 -24.74 1.82 -34.30
C TYR A 430 -24.59 3.02 -35.26
N PHE A 431 -23.62 3.90 -35.02
CA PHE A 431 -23.36 5.03 -35.90
C PHE A 431 -22.75 4.60 -37.22
N SER A 432 -21.84 3.62 -37.26
CA SER A 432 -21.27 3.05 -38.47
C SER A 432 -22.33 2.49 -39.43
N ARG A 433 -23.39 1.86 -38.87
CA ARG A 433 -24.52 1.38 -39.67
C ARG A 433 -25.28 2.50 -40.39
N LYS A 434 -25.35 3.71 -39.81
CA LYS A 434 -25.99 4.88 -40.40
C LYS A 434 -25.11 5.57 -41.44
N MET A 435 -23.82 5.28 -41.47
CA MET A 435 -22.94 5.75 -42.49
C MET A 435 -23.22 4.95 -43.76
N GLN A 436 -23.86 5.59 -44.75
CA GLN A 436 -24.02 4.99 -46.05
C GLN A 436 -22.65 4.82 -46.71
N TRP A 437 -22.17 3.60 -46.71
CA TRP A 437 -20.98 3.18 -47.45
C TRP A 437 -21.30 3.07 -48.97
N GLN A 438 -22.27 3.87 -49.40
CA GLN A 438 -22.68 3.95 -50.80
C GLN A 438 -21.85 4.97 -51.59
#